data_e88442e92bec3e4aaa3ab5d7482f1eb1
#
_entry.id   e88442e92bec3e4aaa3ab5d7482f1eb1
#
_cell.length_a   1.000
_cell.length_b   1.000
_cell.length_c   1.000
_cell.angle_alpha   90.00
_cell.angle_beta   90.00
_cell.angle_gamma   90.00
#
_symmetry.space_group_name_H-M   'P 1'
#
loop_
_entity.id
_entity.type
_entity.pdbx_description
1 polymer ?
#
loop_
_entity_poly.entity_id
_entity_poly.type
_entity_poly.pdbx_seq_one_letter_code
_entity_poly.pdbx_strand_id
1 'polypeptide(L)'
;MSDCLFCKIIAGEIPGNFVHRDDQLVALQDINPQAPLHVLIVPRKHIASLNDLTAGDDALVGSMFRLAASLAKAHGYSERGYRAVFNTNREAGQTVFHVHLHVLAGRGLSWPPG
;
A
#
# COMPACT_ATOMS: atom_id res chain seq x y z
N MET A 1 -10.34 4.45 -20.74
CA MET A 1 -10.34 3.33 -19.79
C MET A 1 -8.95 3.09 -19.29
N SER A 2 -8.82 2.85 -18.01
CA SER A 2 -7.54 2.59 -17.41
C SER A 2 -7.15 1.13 -17.57
N ASP A 3 -5.88 0.87 -17.87
CA ASP A 3 -5.31 -0.48 -17.82
C ASP A 3 -4.75 -0.79 -16.43
N CYS A 4 -4.87 0.13 -15.50
CA CYS A 4 -4.33 0.00 -14.16
C CYS A 4 -5.11 -1.02 -13.34
N LEU A 5 -4.44 -2.04 -12.84
CA LEU A 5 -5.04 -3.07 -12.01
C LEU A 5 -5.76 -2.48 -10.79
N PHE A 6 -5.10 -1.54 -10.09
CA PHE A 6 -5.70 -0.96 -8.89
C PHE A 6 -6.86 -0.03 -9.20
N CYS A 7 -6.80 0.72 -10.30
CA CYS A 7 -7.95 1.50 -10.74
C CYS A 7 -9.16 0.62 -11.01
N LYS A 8 -8.93 -0.55 -11.63
CA LYS A 8 -10.01 -1.52 -11.91
C LYS A 8 -10.58 -2.12 -10.63
N ILE A 9 -9.73 -2.45 -9.66
CA ILE A 9 -10.18 -2.99 -8.38
C ILE A 9 -10.99 -1.93 -7.62
N ILE A 10 -10.51 -0.70 -7.58
CA ILE A 10 -11.20 0.42 -6.92
C ILE A 10 -12.56 0.68 -7.56
N ALA A 11 -12.65 0.58 -8.88
CA ALA A 11 -13.89 0.77 -9.62
C ALA A 11 -14.85 -0.42 -9.52
N GLY A 12 -14.43 -1.54 -8.94
CA GLY A 12 -15.25 -2.74 -8.81
C GLY A 12 -15.28 -3.61 -10.05
N GLU A 13 -14.42 -3.35 -11.04
CA GLU A 13 -14.36 -4.16 -12.27
C GLU A 13 -13.62 -5.48 -12.06
N ILE A 14 -12.70 -5.51 -11.08
CA ILE A 14 -11.95 -6.70 -10.70
C ILE A 14 -12.13 -6.87 -9.19
N PRO A 15 -12.38 -8.10 -8.70
CA PRO A 15 -12.53 -8.32 -7.26
C PRO A 15 -11.21 -8.04 -6.52
N GLY A 16 -11.33 -7.51 -5.29
CA GLY A 16 -10.23 -7.27 -4.39
C GLY A 16 -10.65 -7.58 -2.96
N ASN A 17 -9.69 -7.99 -2.14
CA ASN A 17 -9.93 -8.29 -0.74
C ASN A 17 -9.66 -7.04 0.10
N PHE A 18 -10.69 -6.21 0.26
CA PHE A 18 -10.58 -4.94 0.96
C PHE A 18 -10.57 -5.15 2.47
N VAL A 19 -9.61 -4.53 3.14
CA VAL A 19 -9.57 -4.45 4.61
C VAL A 19 -9.90 -3.05 5.12
N HIS A 20 -9.90 -2.06 4.23
CA HIS A 20 -10.27 -0.67 4.55
C HIS A 20 -10.70 0.05 3.28
N ARG A 21 -11.69 0.94 3.42
CA ARG A 21 -12.12 1.84 2.35
C ARG A 21 -12.52 3.18 2.97
N ASP A 22 -12.07 4.26 2.35
CA ASP A 22 -12.57 5.59 2.66
C ASP A 22 -12.59 6.43 1.39
N ASP A 23 -12.82 7.75 1.50
CA ASP A 23 -12.98 8.63 0.36
C ASP A 23 -11.71 8.76 -0.49
N GLN A 24 -10.55 8.53 0.09
CA GLN A 24 -9.27 8.75 -0.57
C GLN A 24 -8.44 7.48 -0.72
N LEU A 25 -8.57 6.54 0.21
CA LEU A 25 -7.71 5.36 0.29
C LEU A 25 -8.52 4.08 0.32
N VAL A 26 -7.91 3.03 -0.22
CA VAL A 26 -8.35 1.65 0.04
C VAL A 26 -7.15 0.87 0.55
N ALA A 27 -7.40 -0.18 1.30
CA ALA A 27 -6.36 -1.14 1.68
C ALA A 27 -6.81 -2.53 1.28
N LEU A 28 -5.90 -3.27 0.67
CA LEU A 28 -6.14 -4.59 0.10
C LEU A 28 -5.19 -5.60 0.73
N GLN A 29 -5.64 -6.83 0.97
CA GLN A 29 -4.71 -7.90 1.28
C GLN A 29 -3.91 -8.24 0.02
N ASP A 30 -2.59 -8.40 0.18
CA ASP A 30 -1.74 -8.86 -0.92
C ASP A 30 -2.10 -10.32 -1.24
N ILE A 31 -2.25 -10.65 -2.52
CA ILE A 31 -2.61 -12.01 -2.94
C ILE A 31 -1.44 -12.99 -2.81
N ASN A 32 -0.23 -12.48 -2.66
CA ASN A 32 0.98 -13.26 -2.43
C ASN A 32 1.70 -12.73 -1.20
N PRO A 33 1.12 -12.91 0.00
CA PRO A 33 1.64 -12.27 1.21
C PRO A 33 3.02 -12.76 1.57
N GLN A 34 3.89 -11.82 1.93
CA GLN A 34 5.27 -12.09 2.34
C GLN A 34 5.44 -12.04 3.86
N ALA A 35 4.35 -11.84 4.59
CA ALA A 35 4.32 -11.80 6.05
C ALA A 35 2.89 -12.11 6.52
N PRO A 36 2.69 -12.50 7.80
CA PRO A 36 1.33 -12.74 8.33
C PRO A 36 0.38 -11.58 8.14
N LEU A 37 0.86 -10.34 8.27
CA LEU A 37 0.13 -9.16 7.80
C LEU A 37 0.88 -8.64 6.59
N HIS A 38 0.22 -8.58 5.44
CA HIS A 38 0.76 -7.94 4.25
C HIS A 38 -0.40 -7.29 3.50
N VAL A 39 -0.55 -6.00 3.69
CA VAL A 39 -1.60 -5.20 3.04
C VAL A 39 -0.98 -4.13 2.16
N LEU A 40 -1.75 -3.72 1.16
CA LEU A 40 -1.39 -2.66 0.22
C LEU A 40 -2.34 -1.49 0.45
N ILE A 41 -1.80 -0.32 0.78
CA ILE A 41 -2.59 0.90 0.89
C ILE A 41 -2.47 1.65 -0.42
N VAL A 42 -3.61 1.90 -1.06
CA VAL A 42 -3.68 2.42 -2.43
C VAL A 42 -4.56 3.67 -2.45
N PRO A 43 -4.05 4.80 -2.94
CA PRO A 43 -4.91 5.98 -3.11
C PRO A 43 -5.86 5.76 -4.27
N ARG A 44 -7.08 6.30 -4.16
CA ARG A 44 -8.04 6.28 -5.27
C ARG A 44 -7.53 7.10 -6.44
N LYS A 45 -6.83 8.20 -6.14
CA LYS A 45 -6.15 9.00 -7.16
C LYS A 45 -5.04 8.17 -7.81
N HIS A 46 -5.06 8.09 -9.13
CA HIS A 46 -4.01 7.38 -9.86
C HIS A 46 -2.74 8.23 -9.91
N ILE A 47 -1.68 7.75 -9.27
CA ILE A 47 -0.34 8.33 -9.30
C ILE A 47 0.58 7.16 -9.65
N ALA A 48 1.33 7.25 -10.74
CA ALA A 48 2.05 6.10 -11.26
C ALA A 48 3.19 5.64 -10.33
N SER A 49 3.98 6.57 -9.81
CA SER A 49 5.10 6.26 -8.91
C SER A 49 5.40 7.44 -7.99
N LEU A 50 6.33 7.24 -7.06
CA LEU A 50 6.78 8.34 -6.18
C LEU A 50 7.36 9.52 -6.99
N ASN A 51 7.92 9.24 -8.17
CA ASN A 51 8.48 10.28 -9.03
C ASN A 51 7.42 11.25 -9.57
N ASP A 52 6.15 10.84 -9.52
CA ASP A 52 5.04 11.63 -10.06
C ASP A 52 4.28 12.40 -8.97
N LEU A 53 4.74 12.31 -7.71
CA LEU A 53 4.15 13.08 -6.61
C LEU A 53 4.40 14.58 -6.78
N THR A 54 3.41 15.35 -6.37
CA THR A 54 3.53 16.82 -6.28
C THR A 54 3.30 17.24 -4.84
N ALA A 55 3.61 18.50 -4.53
CA ALA A 55 3.35 19.06 -3.21
C ALA A 55 1.87 18.94 -2.80
N GLY A 56 0.96 18.94 -3.77
CA GLY A 56 -0.47 18.77 -3.52
C GLY A 56 -0.83 17.36 -3.02
N ASP A 57 0.07 16.41 -3.14
CA ASP A 57 -0.15 15.02 -2.70
C ASP A 57 0.38 14.75 -1.30
N ASP A 58 1.02 15.73 -0.64
CA ASP A 58 1.67 15.52 0.65
C ASP A 58 0.71 15.01 1.72
N ALA A 59 -0.46 15.61 1.84
CA ALA A 59 -1.46 15.17 2.83
C ALA A 59 -1.97 13.77 2.54
N LEU A 60 -2.16 13.45 1.27
CA LEU A 60 -2.60 12.12 0.84
C LEU A 60 -1.57 11.06 1.24
N VAL A 61 -0.30 11.29 0.94
CA VAL A 61 0.78 10.35 1.29
C VAL A 61 0.92 10.22 2.81
N GLY A 62 0.84 11.34 3.54
CA GLY A 62 0.85 11.31 5.01
C GLY A 62 -0.29 10.47 5.57
N SER A 63 -1.48 10.56 4.97
CA SER A 63 -2.62 9.76 5.41
C SER A 63 -2.41 8.27 5.14
N MET A 64 -1.67 7.89 4.10
CA MET A 64 -1.33 6.50 3.82
C MET A 64 -0.50 5.91 4.97
N PHE A 65 0.50 6.65 5.46
CA PHE A 65 1.32 6.21 6.59
C PHE A 65 0.53 6.12 7.90
N ARG A 66 -0.39 7.06 8.13
CA ARG A 66 -1.25 6.98 9.31
C ARG A 66 -2.19 5.78 9.25
N LEU A 67 -2.72 5.48 8.09
CA LEU A 67 -3.53 4.28 7.91
C LEU A 67 -2.69 3.01 8.16
N ALA A 68 -1.44 2.99 7.70
CA ALA A 68 -0.52 1.87 7.96
C ALA A 68 -0.38 1.63 9.47
N ALA A 69 -0.15 2.70 10.24
CA ALA A 69 -0.04 2.59 11.69
C ALA A 69 -1.33 2.09 12.34
N SER A 70 -2.48 2.57 11.86
CA SER A 70 -3.79 2.14 12.36
C SER A 70 -4.05 0.67 12.09
N LEU A 71 -3.73 0.19 10.89
CA LEU A 71 -3.92 -1.22 10.53
C LEU A 71 -2.99 -2.12 11.33
N ALA A 72 -1.74 -1.72 11.50
CA ALA A 72 -0.79 -2.47 12.32
C ALA A 72 -1.28 -2.58 13.76
N LYS A 73 -1.80 -1.49 14.31
CA LYS A 73 -2.36 -1.48 15.66
C LYS A 73 -3.57 -2.40 15.79
N ALA A 74 -4.48 -2.32 14.83
CA ALA A 74 -5.69 -3.14 14.82
C ALA A 74 -5.37 -4.65 14.77
N HIS A 75 -4.25 -5.02 14.16
CA HIS A 75 -3.81 -6.41 14.07
C HIS A 75 -2.82 -6.82 15.17
N GLY A 76 -2.55 -5.91 16.11
CA GLY A 76 -1.71 -6.23 17.27
C GLY A 76 -0.21 -6.12 17.05
N TYR A 77 0.23 -5.37 16.04
CA TYR A 77 1.65 -5.28 15.67
C TYR A 77 2.34 -3.96 16.03
N SER A 78 1.64 -3.02 16.69
CA SER A 78 2.25 -1.71 17.03
C SER A 78 3.54 -1.87 17.83
N GLU A 79 3.52 -2.71 18.88
CA GLU A 79 4.67 -2.90 19.77
C GLU A 79 5.74 -3.80 19.13
N ARG A 80 5.32 -4.84 18.42
CA ARG A 80 6.25 -5.77 17.75
C ARG A 80 6.96 -5.12 16.58
N GLY A 81 6.32 -4.15 15.96
CA GLY A 81 6.88 -3.45 14.83
C GLY A 81 6.34 -3.92 13.49
N TYR A 82 6.50 -3.07 12.48
CA TYR A 82 6.06 -3.35 11.13
C TYR A 82 6.91 -2.53 10.16
N ARG A 83 6.85 -2.88 8.90
CA ARG A 83 7.58 -2.18 7.85
C ARG A 83 6.61 -1.61 6.84
N ALA A 84 6.84 -0.37 6.43
CA ALA A 84 6.06 0.30 5.39
C ALA A 84 7.02 0.62 4.23
N VAL A 85 6.68 0.17 3.02
CA VAL A 85 7.58 0.25 1.86
C VAL A 85 6.84 0.73 0.63
N PHE A 86 7.40 1.76 -0.03
CA PHE A 86 7.07 2.09 -1.42
C PHE A 86 8.19 1.57 -2.33
N ASN A 87 7.82 0.93 -3.41
CA ASN A 87 8.76 0.55 -4.47
C ASN A 87 8.55 1.46 -5.67
N THR A 88 9.64 1.96 -6.25
CA THR A 88 9.59 2.86 -7.39
C THR A 88 10.44 2.30 -8.53
N ASN A 89 9.77 2.01 -9.64
CA ASN A 89 10.37 1.55 -10.89
C ASN A 89 11.06 0.17 -10.79
N ARG A 90 11.80 -0.18 -11.84
CA ARG A 90 12.22 -1.54 -12.11
C ARG A 90 13.15 -2.14 -11.06
N GLU A 91 14.19 -1.43 -10.67
CA GLU A 91 15.17 -2.01 -9.73
C GLU A 91 14.61 -2.21 -8.32
N ALA A 92 13.58 -1.44 -7.95
CA ALA A 92 12.89 -1.64 -6.68
C ALA A 92 11.75 -2.66 -6.77
N GLY A 93 11.45 -3.16 -7.98
CA GLY A 93 10.44 -4.19 -8.17
C GLY A 93 9.01 -3.70 -8.25
N GLN A 94 8.82 -2.45 -8.69
CA GLN A 94 7.46 -1.95 -8.92
C GLN A 94 6.86 -2.64 -10.14
N THR A 95 5.77 -3.38 -9.95
CA THR A 95 5.09 -4.11 -11.02
C THR A 95 3.77 -3.50 -11.43
N VAL A 96 3.10 -2.79 -10.52
CA VAL A 96 1.86 -2.06 -10.80
C VAL A 96 2.15 -0.57 -10.69
N PHE A 97 1.90 0.18 -11.77
CA PHE A 97 2.21 1.62 -11.83
C PHE A 97 1.02 2.45 -11.36
N HIS A 98 0.73 2.27 -10.11
CA HIS A 98 -0.19 3.02 -9.28
C HIS A 98 0.38 2.90 -7.87
N VAL A 99 0.79 4.01 -7.26
CA VAL A 99 1.50 3.96 -5.98
C VAL A 99 0.73 3.15 -4.95
N HIS A 100 1.44 2.33 -4.23
CA HIS A 100 0.86 1.53 -3.16
C HIS A 100 1.90 1.29 -2.07
N LEU A 101 1.47 1.47 -0.85
CA LEU A 101 2.31 1.30 0.33
C LEU A 101 2.13 -0.12 0.86
N HIS A 102 3.21 -0.92 0.80
CA HIS A 102 3.21 -2.23 1.44
C HIS A 102 3.35 -2.06 2.95
N VAL A 103 2.51 -2.75 3.72
CA VAL A 103 2.63 -2.82 5.17
C VAL A 103 2.81 -4.28 5.54
N LEU A 104 3.96 -4.60 6.14
CA LEU A 104 4.33 -5.98 6.47
C LEU A 104 4.59 -6.11 7.96
N ALA A 105 4.05 -7.14 8.58
CA ALA A 105 4.24 -7.40 10.00
C ALA A 105 4.01 -8.87 10.35
N GLY A 106 4.45 -9.27 11.52
CA GLY A 106 4.18 -10.61 12.05
C GLY A 106 5.34 -11.57 11.93
N ARG A 107 6.49 -11.11 11.43
CA ARG A 107 7.74 -11.87 11.42
C ARG A 107 8.93 -10.92 11.50
N GLY A 108 10.09 -11.46 11.78
CA GLY A 108 11.32 -10.65 11.68
C GLY A 108 11.57 -10.21 10.25
N LEU A 109 11.86 -8.92 10.09
CA LEU A 109 12.19 -8.32 8.81
C LEU A 109 13.63 -7.83 8.92
N SER A 110 14.50 -8.38 8.09
CA SER A 110 15.94 -8.18 8.22
C SER A 110 16.39 -6.84 7.63
N TRP A 111 17.65 -6.53 7.90
CA TRP A 111 18.33 -5.40 7.30
C TRP A 111 19.62 -5.92 6.65
N PRO A 112 19.98 -5.49 5.43
CA PRO A 112 19.26 -4.52 4.57
C PRO A 112 17.91 -5.05 4.06
N PRO A 113 17.00 -4.14 3.67
CA PRO A 113 15.61 -4.52 3.35
C PRO A 113 15.42 -5.20 1.99
N GLY A 114 16.46 -5.42 1.27
CA GLY A 114 16.36 -6.08 -0.02
C GLY A 114 17.60 -6.83 -0.43
#